data_9da7ec78a7ccb7ac0eedcc1a938b67d2
#
_entry.id   9da7ec78a7ccb7ac0eedcc1a938b67d2
#
_cell.length_a   1.000
_cell.length_b   1.000
_cell.length_c   1.000
_cell.angle_alpha   90.00
_cell.angle_beta   90.00
_cell.angle_gamma   90.00
#
_symmetry.space_group_name_H-M   'P 1'
#
loop_
_entity.id
_entity.type
_entity.pdbx_description
1 polymer ?
#
loop_
_entity_poly.entity_id
_entity_poly.type
_entity_poly.pdbx_seq_one_letter_code
_entity_poly.pdbx_strand_id
1 'polypeptide(L)'
;MRPMTREEINDFIKYYTWGTLIGVEPDGRPYAVELSYGFDGACIYCGSRPGGRMARCIKNNQPVAFKICDSDRSYSRYTAVIVEAQAERLTSRDDILNSVRSIARQRGLNEHAFDGVVDHVAGNHDSNSLCIPITTVSGVTTR
;
A
#
# COMPACT_ATOMS: atom_id res chain seq x y z
N MET A 1 -17.83 -18.60 0.92
CA MET A 1 -16.70 -17.70 1.20
C MET A 1 -16.37 -17.79 2.69
N ARG A 2 -15.10 -17.85 3.01
CA ARG A 2 -14.64 -18.03 4.39
C ARG A 2 -13.62 -16.95 4.77
N PRO A 3 -13.46 -16.64 6.07
CA PRO A 3 -12.37 -15.79 6.52
C PRO A 3 -11.00 -16.47 6.31
N MET A 4 -9.99 -15.66 6.06
CA MET A 4 -8.62 -16.10 5.91
C MET A 4 -7.89 -16.04 7.24
N THR A 5 -6.94 -16.96 7.43
CA THR A 5 -6.01 -16.90 8.56
C THR A 5 -4.98 -15.78 8.31
N ARG A 6 -4.28 -15.35 9.35
CA ARG A 6 -3.21 -14.36 9.22
C ARG A 6 -2.10 -14.83 8.29
N GLU A 7 -1.75 -16.10 8.35
CA GLU A 7 -0.75 -16.68 7.45
C GLU A 7 -1.19 -16.63 5.99
N GLU A 8 -2.44 -16.99 5.71
CA GLU A 8 -3.00 -16.90 4.36
C GLU A 8 -3.03 -15.46 3.86
N ILE A 9 -3.36 -14.50 4.72
CA ILE A 9 -3.34 -13.07 4.38
C ILE A 9 -1.93 -12.62 4.03
N ASN A 10 -0.94 -12.97 4.84
CA ASN A 10 0.46 -12.60 4.60
C ASN A 10 0.96 -13.18 3.28
N ASP A 11 0.66 -14.44 3.00
CA ASP A 11 1.05 -15.08 1.73
C ASP A 11 0.39 -14.41 0.52
N PHE A 12 -0.88 -14.04 0.67
CA PHE A 12 -1.61 -13.33 -0.38
C PHE A 12 -1.00 -11.95 -0.67
N ILE A 13 -0.67 -11.18 0.37
CA ILE A 13 -0.04 -9.87 0.21
C ILE A 13 1.34 -10.00 -0.45
N LYS A 14 2.10 -11.03 -0.11
CA LYS A 14 3.42 -11.27 -0.70
C LYS A 14 3.36 -11.62 -2.18
N TYR A 15 2.29 -12.22 -2.64
CA TYR A 15 2.18 -12.74 -4.01
C TYR A 15 1.82 -11.65 -5.03
N TYR A 16 0.93 -10.73 -4.68
CA TYR A 16 0.45 -9.69 -5.59
C TYR A 16 1.34 -8.45 -5.54
N THR A 17 1.16 -7.55 -6.49
CA THR A 17 2.03 -6.37 -6.66
C THR A 17 1.28 -5.07 -6.75
N TRP A 18 -0.05 -5.11 -6.93
CA TRP A 18 -0.90 -3.93 -7.06
C TRP A 18 -2.05 -4.01 -6.06
N GLY A 19 -2.41 -2.86 -5.52
CA GLY A 19 -3.56 -2.72 -4.64
C GLY A 19 -4.14 -1.32 -4.70
N THR A 20 -5.25 -1.15 -4.03
CA THR A 20 -6.00 0.11 -4.01
C THR A 20 -5.78 0.82 -2.68
N LEU A 21 -5.16 1.99 -2.72
CA LEU A 21 -5.08 2.88 -1.56
C LEU A 21 -6.35 3.74 -1.52
N ILE A 22 -7.03 3.72 -0.39
CA ILE A 22 -8.29 4.42 -0.17
C ILE A 22 -8.10 5.42 0.95
N GLY A 23 -8.41 6.68 0.69
CA GLY A 23 -8.33 7.76 1.67
C GLY A 23 -9.58 8.62 1.65
N VAL A 24 -9.64 9.58 2.56
CA VAL A 24 -10.74 10.52 2.66
C VAL A 24 -10.18 11.94 2.65
N GLU A 25 -10.68 12.76 1.76
CA GLU A 25 -10.29 14.17 1.71
C GLU A 25 -10.79 14.92 2.94
N PRO A 26 -10.20 16.08 3.29
CA PRO A 26 -10.63 16.86 4.45
C PRO A 26 -12.10 17.23 4.46
N ASP A 27 -12.75 17.33 3.30
CA ASP A 27 -14.18 17.63 3.17
C ASP A 27 -15.07 16.37 3.25
N GLY A 28 -14.49 15.20 3.51
CA GLY A 28 -15.21 13.94 3.66
C GLY A 28 -15.39 13.13 2.38
N ARG A 29 -14.94 13.62 1.23
CA ARG A 29 -15.05 12.85 -0.02
C ARG A 29 -14.05 11.72 -0.05
N PRO A 30 -14.48 10.47 -0.33
CA PRO A 30 -13.56 9.36 -0.50
C PRO A 30 -12.80 9.46 -1.81
N TYR A 31 -11.58 8.93 -1.81
CA TYR A 31 -10.73 8.86 -2.99
C TYR A 31 -9.93 7.57 -2.97
N ALA A 32 -9.80 6.95 -4.13
CA ALA A 32 -9.06 5.69 -4.27
C ALA A 32 -8.13 5.75 -5.47
N VAL A 33 -6.96 5.14 -5.34
CA VAL A 33 -5.97 5.07 -6.42
C VAL A 33 -5.29 3.70 -6.39
N GLU A 34 -5.06 3.13 -7.57
CA GLU A 34 -4.35 1.86 -7.71
C GLU A 34 -2.84 2.10 -7.73
N LEU A 35 -2.11 1.41 -6.84
CA LEU A 35 -0.67 1.59 -6.68
C LEU A 35 0.04 0.25 -6.61
N SER A 36 1.28 0.20 -7.10
CA SER A 36 2.17 -0.90 -6.76
C SER A 36 2.66 -0.74 -5.33
N TYR A 37 2.99 -1.85 -4.70
CA TYR A 37 3.39 -1.83 -3.31
C TYR A 37 4.55 -2.80 -3.04
N GLY A 38 5.18 -2.64 -1.88
CA GLY A 38 6.09 -3.60 -1.31
C GLY A 38 5.60 -4.06 0.05
N PHE A 39 6.03 -5.23 0.50
CA PHE A 39 5.61 -5.80 1.76
C PHE A 39 6.78 -6.49 2.46
N ASP A 40 7.02 -6.16 3.72
CA ASP A 40 8.09 -6.74 4.52
C ASP A 40 7.60 -7.70 5.62
N GLY A 41 6.30 -8.02 5.63
CA GLY A 41 5.68 -8.84 6.66
C GLY A 41 5.00 -8.03 7.77
N ALA A 42 5.32 -6.76 7.90
CA ALA A 42 4.77 -5.86 8.91
C ALA A 42 4.08 -4.64 8.31
N CYS A 43 4.63 -4.11 7.21
CA CYS A 43 4.14 -2.91 6.56
C CYS A 43 3.96 -3.11 5.06
N ILE A 44 2.93 -2.47 4.51
CA ILE A 44 2.80 -2.24 3.08
C ILE A 44 3.44 -0.89 2.78
N TYR A 45 4.38 -0.87 1.84
CA TYR A 45 5.03 0.35 1.35
C TYR A 45 4.44 0.72 0.00
N CYS A 46 4.02 1.97 -0.14
CA CYS A 46 3.55 2.50 -1.41
C CYS A 46 3.85 3.99 -1.50
N GLY A 47 3.68 4.54 -2.69
CA GLY A 47 3.90 5.94 -2.92
C GLY A 47 3.02 6.46 -4.04
N SER A 48 2.57 7.70 -3.93
CA SER A 48 1.82 8.38 -4.98
C SER A 48 2.48 9.72 -5.30
N ARG A 49 1.95 10.39 -6.30
CA ARG A 49 2.52 11.66 -6.77
C ARG A 49 2.54 12.69 -5.64
N PRO A 50 3.67 13.36 -5.37
CA PRO A 50 3.72 14.48 -4.44
C PRO A 50 2.76 15.59 -4.86
N GLY A 51 2.06 16.18 -3.88
CA GLY A 51 1.10 17.27 -4.13
C GLY A 51 -0.18 16.85 -4.84
N GLY A 52 -0.37 15.56 -5.11
CA GLY A 52 -1.59 15.04 -5.74
C GLY A 52 -2.78 14.95 -4.77
N ARG A 53 -3.90 14.46 -5.28
CA ARG A 53 -5.14 14.37 -4.48
C ARG A 53 -4.98 13.46 -3.26
N MET A 54 -4.25 12.34 -3.40
CA MET A 54 -3.99 11.44 -2.26
C MET A 54 -3.16 12.14 -1.19
N ALA A 55 -2.28 13.07 -1.55
CA ALA A 55 -1.52 13.87 -0.58
C ALA A 55 -2.43 14.62 0.39
N ARG A 56 -3.56 15.15 -0.08
CA ARG A 56 -4.53 15.83 0.78
C ARG A 56 -5.21 14.87 1.75
N CYS A 57 -5.49 13.63 1.29
CA CYS A 57 -6.13 12.61 2.11
C CYS A 57 -5.28 12.19 3.30
N ILE A 58 -3.95 12.18 3.14
CA ILE A 58 -3.03 11.65 4.14
C ILE A 58 -2.20 12.74 4.86
N LYS A 59 -2.45 14.01 4.58
CA LYS A 59 -1.63 15.13 5.05
C LYS A 59 -1.46 15.16 6.57
N ASN A 60 -2.49 14.79 7.32
CA ASN A 60 -2.50 14.83 8.78
C ASN A 60 -2.67 13.44 9.40
N ASN A 61 -2.01 12.42 8.82
CA ASN A 61 -2.12 11.03 9.26
C ASN A 61 -3.57 10.54 9.28
N GLN A 62 -4.34 10.87 8.26
CA GLN A 62 -5.71 10.41 8.12
C GLN A 62 -5.76 8.88 8.02
N PRO A 63 -6.85 8.25 8.53
CA PRO A 63 -7.01 6.82 8.34
C PRO A 63 -7.15 6.47 6.86
N VAL A 64 -6.54 5.35 6.49
CA VAL A 64 -6.59 4.82 5.12
C VAL A 64 -7.00 3.37 5.15
N ALA A 65 -7.44 2.86 4.01
CA ALA A 65 -7.55 1.44 3.75
C ALA A 65 -6.68 1.09 2.55
N PHE A 66 -6.14 -0.12 2.56
CA PHE A 66 -5.42 -0.68 1.41
C PHE A 66 -6.03 -2.03 1.07
N LYS A 67 -6.51 -2.19 -0.16
CA LYS A 67 -7.21 -3.38 -0.59
C LYS A 67 -6.43 -4.09 -1.69
N ILE A 68 -6.32 -5.42 -1.56
CA ILE A 68 -5.78 -6.28 -2.60
C ILE A 68 -6.84 -7.33 -2.91
N CYS A 69 -7.18 -7.50 -4.18
CA CYS A 69 -8.24 -8.40 -4.59
C CYS A 69 -7.82 -9.19 -5.82
N ASP A 70 -8.15 -10.48 -5.83
CA ASP A 70 -8.08 -11.35 -7.00
C ASP A 70 -9.43 -12.02 -7.19
N SER A 71 -9.99 -11.90 -8.39
CA SER A 71 -11.26 -12.51 -8.72
C SER A 71 -11.33 -12.87 -10.20
N ASP A 72 -12.16 -13.87 -10.54
CA ASP A 72 -12.50 -14.16 -11.93
C ASP A 72 -13.88 -13.62 -12.29
N ARG A 73 -14.24 -13.71 -13.57
CA ARG A 73 -15.52 -13.19 -14.06
C ARG A 73 -16.72 -13.95 -13.53
N SER A 74 -16.54 -15.21 -13.15
CA SER A 74 -17.62 -16.12 -12.75
C SER A 74 -17.83 -16.14 -11.24
N TYR A 75 -16.99 -15.45 -10.46
CA TYR A 75 -16.95 -15.52 -9.00
C TYR A 75 -16.60 -16.91 -8.44
N SER A 76 -16.08 -17.80 -9.27
CA SER A 76 -15.60 -19.10 -8.78
C SER A 76 -14.30 -18.96 -7.98
N ARG A 77 -13.53 -17.90 -8.28
CA ARG A 77 -12.31 -17.54 -7.55
C ARG A 77 -12.43 -16.08 -7.09
N TYR A 78 -12.47 -15.89 -5.80
CA TYR A 78 -12.49 -14.55 -5.20
C TYR A 78 -11.68 -14.57 -3.90
N THR A 79 -10.73 -13.68 -3.78
CA THR A 79 -9.97 -13.45 -2.55
C THR A 79 -9.75 -11.95 -2.41
N ALA A 80 -10.07 -11.39 -1.26
CA ALA A 80 -9.86 -9.99 -0.98
C ALA A 80 -9.29 -9.80 0.41
N VAL A 81 -8.27 -8.94 0.51
CA VAL A 81 -7.65 -8.53 1.77
C VAL A 81 -7.80 -7.03 1.91
N ILE A 82 -8.21 -6.58 3.09
CA ILE A 82 -8.33 -5.16 3.43
C ILE A 82 -7.51 -4.88 4.67
N VAL A 83 -6.63 -3.90 4.56
CA VAL A 83 -5.85 -3.36 5.68
C VAL A 83 -6.43 -1.99 6.04
N GLU A 84 -6.69 -1.78 7.31
CA GLU A 84 -7.13 -0.48 7.83
C GLU A 84 -6.06 0.06 8.78
N ALA A 85 -5.60 1.29 8.56
CA ALA A 85 -4.50 1.85 9.33
C ALA A 85 -4.48 3.37 9.28
N GLN A 86 -3.67 3.95 10.15
CA GLN A 86 -3.16 5.30 9.95
C GLN A 86 -1.90 5.18 9.08
N ALA A 87 -1.89 5.85 7.93
CA ALA A 87 -0.72 5.84 7.07
C ALA A 87 0.41 6.64 7.73
N GLU A 88 1.59 6.07 7.78
CA GLU A 88 2.79 6.76 8.25
C GLU A 88 3.55 7.32 7.06
N ARG A 89 3.67 8.65 7.00
CA ARG A 89 4.45 9.30 5.96
C ARG A 89 5.94 9.13 6.25
N LEU A 90 6.67 8.60 5.28
CA LEU A 90 8.11 8.46 5.35
C LEU A 90 8.76 9.75 4.85
N THR A 91 9.69 10.29 5.62
CA THR A 91 10.36 11.56 5.31
C THR A 91 11.88 11.44 5.26
N SER A 92 12.46 10.49 6.00
CA SER A 92 13.90 10.29 5.99
C SER A 92 14.35 9.61 4.70
N ARG A 93 15.55 9.94 4.26
CA ARG A 93 16.15 9.35 3.07
C ARG A 93 16.25 7.82 3.19
N ASP A 94 16.66 7.32 4.35
CA ASP A 94 16.84 5.88 4.57
C ASP A 94 15.49 5.14 4.54
N ASP A 95 14.45 5.69 5.14
CA ASP A 95 13.13 5.07 5.15
C ASP A 95 12.51 5.04 3.74
N ILE A 96 12.66 6.12 2.98
CA ILE A 96 12.19 6.19 1.61
C ILE A 96 12.96 5.20 0.73
N LEU A 97 14.28 5.12 0.90
CA LEU A 97 15.10 4.16 0.15
C LEU A 97 14.66 2.72 0.43
N ASN A 98 14.45 2.38 1.69
CA ASN A 98 13.94 1.06 2.09
C ASN A 98 12.59 0.77 1.45
N SER A 99 11.69 1.75 1.44
CA SER A 99 10.36 1.66 0.83
C SER A 99 10.43 1.35 -0.67
N VAL A 100 11.20 2.13 -1.43
CA VAL A 100 11.28 1.94 -2.89
C VAL A 100 12.00 0.65 -3.27
N ARG A 101 12.94 0.19 -2.47
CA ARG A 101 13.57 -1.12 -2.65
C ARG A 101 12.61 -2.26 -2.37
N SER A 102 11.78 -2.13 -1.34
CA SER A 102 10.72 -3.11 -1.06
C SER A 102 9.74 -3.23 -2.23
N ILE A 103 9.34 -2.12 -2.82
CA ILE A 103 8.46 -2.10 -3.99
C ILE A 103 9.14 -2.77 -5.20
N ALA A 104 10.41 -2.47 -5.43
CA ALA A 104 11.16 -3.10 -6.52
C ALA A 104 11.23 -4.62 -6.36
N ARG A 105 11.55 -5.10 -5.17
CA ARG A 105 11.61 -6.54 -4.87
C ARG A 105 10.25 -7.22 -5.05
N GLN A 106 9.18 -6.58 -4.60
CA GLN A 106 7.81 -7.11 -4.74
C GLN A 106 7.45 -7.32 -6.20
N ARG A 107 7.88 -6.41 -7.07
CA ARG A 107 7.64 -6.48 -8.51
C ARG A 107 8.60 -7.40 -9.26
N GLY A 108 9.54 -8.04 -8.57
CA GLY A 108 10.53 -8.90 -9.20
C GLY A 108 11.61 -8.16 -9.97
N LEU A 109 11.79 -6.87 -9.70
CA LEU A 109 12.81 -6.04 -10.32
C LEU A 109 14.09 -6.04 -9.47
N ASN A 110 15.20 -5.53 -10.07
CA ASN A 110 16.38 -5.24 -9.28
C ASN A 110 16.01 -4.29 -8.14
N GLU A 111 16.47 -4.57 -6.92
CA GLU A 111 16.10 -3.77 -5.75
C GLU A 111 16.51 -2.29 -5.86
N HIS A 112 17.51 -1.97 -6.70
CA HIS A 112 17.99 -0.61 -6.93
C HIS A 112 17.24 0.12 -8.04
N ALA A 113 16.24 -0.50 -8.67
CA ALA A 113 15.56 0.04 -9.84
C ALA A 113 14.94 1.42 -9.60
N PHE A 114 14.53 1.71 -8.36
CA PHE A 114 13.87 2.97 -8.01
C PHE A 114 14.69 3.85 -7.07
N ASP A 115 15.96 3.55 -6.87
CA ASP A 115 16.80 4.33 -5.93
C ASP A 115 16.82 5.83 -6.27
N GLY A 116 16.76 6.19 -7.55
CA GLY A 116 16.74 7.58 -8.00
C GLY A 116 15.51 8.37 -7.55
N VAL A 117 14.41 7.71 -7.22
CA VAL A 117 13.19 8.37 -6.72
C VAL A 117 13.46 9.08 -5.39
N VAL A 118 14.38 8.56 -4.58
CA VAL A 118 14.69 9.12 -3.27
C VAL A 118 15.14 10.57 -3.36
N ASP A 119 15.91 10.94 -4.40
CA ASP A 119 16.40 12.30 -4.61
C ASP A 119 15.26 13.29 -4.87
N HIS A 120 14.13 12.82 -5.40
CA HIS A 120 12.97 13.65 -5.71
C HIS A 120 11.98 13.75 -4.55
N VAL A 121 11.94 12.76 -3.65
CA VAL A 121 10.92 12.67 -2.59
C VAL A 121 11.48 13.00 -1.21
N ALA A 122 12.74 12.71 -0.92
CA ALA A 122 13.33 12.98 0.38
C ALA A 122 13.30 14.48 0.68
N GLY A 123 12.78 14.84 1.86
CA GLY A 123 12.65 16.24 2.26
C GLY A 123 11.48 16.99 1.61
N ASN A 124 10.71 16.36 0.73
CA ASN A 124 9.51 16.98 0.15
C ASN A 124 8.32 16.75 1.11
N HIS A 125 7.80 17.84 1.66
CA HIS A 125 6.68 17.79 2.62
C HIS A 125 5.37 17.28 2.02
N ASP A 126 5.23 17.31 0.70
CA ASP A 126 4.05 16.81 -0.01
C ASP A 126 4.28 15.39 -0.56
N SER A 127 5.39 14.77 -0.21
CA SER A 127 5.68 13.40 -0.59
C SER A 127 4.69 12.42 0.03
N ASN A 128 4.30 11.43 -0.74
CA ASN A 128 3.44 10.34 -0.32
C ASN A 128 4.14 8.99 -0.33
N SER A 129 5.38 8.95 0.16
CA SER A 129 6.01 7.67 0.51
C SER A 129 5.44 7.23 1.84
N LEU A 130 4.73 6.10 1.84
CA LEU A 130 3.92 5.65 2.97
C LEU A 130 4.35 4.28 3.46
N CYS A 131 4.28 4.12 4.78
CA CYS A 131 4.23 2.82 5.45
C CYS A 131 2.82 2.64 6.00
N ILE A 132 2.19 1.52 5.65
CA ILE A 132 0.85 1.16 6.12
C ILE A 132 1.00 -0.10 6.97
N PRO A 133 0.97 0.00 8.31
CA PRO A 133 1.10 -1.17 9.17
C PRO A 133 -0.11 -2.10 9.02
N ILE A 134 0.14 -3.41 8.99
CA ILE A 134 -0.92 -4.41 8.81
C ILE A 134 -1.44 -4.96 10.14
N THR A 135 -1.59 -4.10 11.15
CA THR A 135 -2.11 -4.51 12.47
C THR A 135 -3.59 -4.84 12.44
N THR A 136 -4.39 -4.07 11.71
CA THR A 136 -5.82 -4.32 11.51
C THR A 136 -6.04 -4.77 10.08
N VAL A 137 -6.20 -6.07 9.90
CA VAL A 137 -6.32 -6.67 8.58
C VAL A 137 -7.34 -7.80 8.61
N SER A 138 -8.12 -7.91 7.53
CA SER A 138 -9.06 -9.00 7.32
C SER A 138 -8.96 -9.49 5.89
N GLY A 139 -9.36 -10.73 5.67
CA GLY A 139 -9.41 -11.33 4.36
C GLY A 139 -10.51 -12.36 4.24
N VAL A 140 -11.06 -12.47 3.05
CA VAL A 140 -12.05 -13.49 2.70
C VAL A 140 -11.66 -14.19 1.41
N THR A 141 -11.98 -15.45 1.30
CA THR A 141 -11.65 -16.25 0.11
C THR A 141 -12.72 -17.30 -0.18
N THR A 142 -12.85 -17.66 -1.44
CA THR A 142 -13.69 -18.77 -1.90
C THR A 142 -12.97 -20.12 -1.81
N ARG A 143 -11.69 -20.13 -1.52
CA ARG A 143 -10.85 -21.35 -1.51
C ARG A 143 -10.88 -22.10 -0.21
#